data_298c5e23aa0fe54fdef36d6ef6150f51
#
_entry.id   298c5e23aa0fe54fdef36d6ef6150f51
#
_cell.length_a   1.000
_cell.length_b   1.000
_cell.length_c   1.000
_cell.angle_alpha   90.00
_cell.angle_beta   90.00
_cell.angle_gamma   90.00
#
_symmetry.space_group_name_H-M   'P 1'
#
loop_
_entity.id
_entity.type
_entity.pdbx_description
1 polymer ?
#
loop_
_entity_poly.entity_id
_entity_poly.type
_entity_poly.pdbx_seq_one_letter_code
_entity_poly.pdbx_strand_id
1 'polypeptide(L)'
;MPREYITRLVYDRKHESLAILRQPGNAVIGGITFRLFAERSFCEIVFCAISSSEQVKGWGAALMNELKERLGDGSPTIYCPHYLTYADNYAIGYFKKQGFTRRVTLDRSQWAGYIKDYDGGTLMQCTVIPNVNYRRLFPMLHAQKVNLVKAIDRVTGCARVYPGLKAESFPLHDPSSIPGLTAAGWTPEMSKVAADAPRRGKLYEQLRPLLNELQGHPAAWPFLKPVDGEEVPSYYQIITSPMDLSTMESKLEGDRYGSLPEFIADFNLIIANCRTFNDPDTSYCKNATNLEKFFQDRLRARDSRK
;
A
#
# COMPACT_ATOMS: atom_id res chain seq x y z
N MET A 1 -27.92 -0.93 2.18
CA MET A 1 -28.73 -2.15 2.46
C MET A 1 -29.94 -1.70 3.27
N PRO A 2 -31.19 -2.06 2.89
CA PRO A 2 -32.40 -1.66 3.63
C PRO A 2 -32.43 -2.26 5.04
N ARG A 3 -32.96 -1.50 6.00
CA ARG A 3 -33.01 -1.90 7.43
C ARG A 3 -33.76 -3.21 7.63
N GLU A 4 -34.88 -3.39 6.96
CA GLU A 4 -35.70 -4.61 7.05
C GLU A 4 -34.96 -5.85 6.56
N TYR A 5 -34.14 -5.67 5.52
CA TYR A 5 -33.31 -6.75 4.99
C TYR A 5 -32.21 -7.17 5.97
N ILE A 6 -31.56 -6.20 6.63
CA ILE A 6 -30.56 -6.47 7.67
C ILE A 6 -31.20 -7.26 8.83
N THR A 7 -32.38 -6.81 9.30
CA THR A 7 -33.12 -7.48 10.36
C THR A 7 -33.44 -8.93 9.99
N ARG A 8 -33.90 -9.14 8.76
CA ARG A 8 -34.18 -10.49 8.26
C ARG A 8 -32.94 -11.39 8.28
N LEU A 9 -31.79 -10.88 7.87
CA LEU A 9 -30.54 -11.67 7.86
C LEU A 9 -30.07 -12.02 9.28
N VAL A 10 -30.18 -11.11 10.24
CA VAL A 10 -29.77 -11.33 11.63
C VAL A 10 -30.64 -12.41 12.29
N TYR A 11 -31.93 -12.48 11.98
CA TYR A 11 -32.87 -13.44 12.55
C TYR A 11 -33.05 -14.71 11.71
N ASP A 12 -32.41 -14.82 10.54
CA ASP A 12 -32.46 -16.05 9.74
C ASP A 12 -31.64 -17.14 10.41
N ARG A 13 -32.26 -18.30 10.59
CA ARG A 13 -31.64 -19.50 11.24
C ARG A 13 -30.41 -20.05 10.51
N LYS A 14 -30.21 -19.67 9.24
CA LYS A 14 -29.03 -20.08 8.44
C LYS A 14 -27.83 -19.14 8.59
N HIS A 15 -28.05 -18.01 9.25
CA HIS A 15 -27.00 -17.02 9.50
C HIS A 15 -26.61 -17.01 10.97
N GLU A 16 -25.34 -16.76 11.20
CA GLU A 16 -24.79 -16.51 12.52
C GLU A 16 -24.29 -15.08 12.61
N SER A 17 -24.25 -14.55 13.83
CA SER A 17 -23.79 -13.19 14.06
C SER A 17 -22.82 -13.12 15.23
N LEU A 18 -21.75 -12.34 15.07
CA LEU A 18 -20.89 -11.91 16.16
C LEU A 18 -21.18 -10.43 16.45
N ALA A 19 -21.36 -10.08 17.71
CA ALA A 19 -21.58 -8.71 18.14
C ALA A 19 -20.50 -8.24 19.12
N ILE A 20 -20.14 -6.97 19.03
CA ILE A 20 -19.30 -6.29 20.03
C ILE A 20 -20.23 -5.54 20.98
N LEU A 21 -20.09 -5.85 22.25
CA LEU A 21 -20.88 -5.22 23.32
C LEU A 21 -20.01 -4.30 24.16
N ARG A 22 -20.48 -3.10 24.43
CA ARG A 22 -19.83 -2.16 25.35
C ARG A 22 -20.26 -2.45 26.78
N GLN A 23 -19.31 -2.60 27.68
CA GLN A 23 -19.53 -2.68 29.12
C GLN A 23 -19.40 -1.30 29.80
N PRO A 24 -20.17 -1.01 30.86
CA PRO A 24 -21.37 -1.71 31.31
C PRO A 24 -22.60 -1.39 30.46
N GLY A 25 -23.61 -2.22 30.50
CA GLY A 25 -24.91 -1.96 29.84
C GLY A 25 -25.14 -2.74 28.55
N ASN A 26 -24.17 -3.51 28.05
CA ASN A 26 -24.27 -4.41 26.89
C ASN A 26 -24.77 -3.73 25.58
N ALA A 27 -24.50 -2.43 25.40
CA ALA A 27 -24.84 -1.74 24.18
C ALA A 27 -24.07 -2.31 22.98
N VAL A 28 -24.77 -2.71 21.92
CA VAL A 28 -24.16 -3.20 20.69
C VAL A 28 -23.49 -2.06 19.96
N ILE A 29 -22.19 -2.13 19.74
CA ILE A 29 -21.39 -1.12 19.01
C ILE A 29 -20.98 -1.56 17.62
N GLY A 30 -21.13 -2.84 17.31
CA GLY A 30 -20.85 -3.40 15.99
C GLY A 30 -21.19 -4.87 15.90
N GLY A 31 -21.25 -5.37 14.67
CA GLY A 31 -21.54 -6.77 14.41
C GLY A 31 -21.16 -7.20 12.99
N ILE A 32 -20.97 -8.50 12.85
CA ILE A 32 -20.75 -9.17 11.58
C ILE A 32 -21.74 -10.34 11.49
N THR A 33 -22.47 -10.40 10.39
CA THR A 33 -23.37 -11.52 10.11
C THR A 33 -22.83 -12.32 8.94
N PHE A 34 -22.79 -13.61 9.10
CA PHE A 34 -22.19 -14.52 8.14
C PHE A 34 -23.00 -15.80 7.99
N ARG A 35 -22.81 -16.46 6.87
CA ARG A 35 -23.38 -17.77 6.60
C ARG A 35 -22.27 -18.76 6.27
N LEU A 36 -22.28 -19.87 6.98
CA LEU A 36 -21.29 -20.93 6.81
C LEU A 36 -21.78 -21.95 5.78
N PHE A 37 -20.92 -22.29 4.82
CA PHE A 37 -21.08 -23.37 3.86
C PHE A 37 -19.97 -24.41 4.09
N ALA A 38 -20.05 -25.13 5.22
CA ALA A 38 -18.99 -26.03 5.70
C ALA A 38 -18.62 -27.11 4.66
N GLU A 39 -19.60 -27.74 4.02
CA GLU A 39 -19.37 -28.74 2.98
C GLU A 39 -18.66 -28.19 1.73
N ARG A 40 -18.60 -26.87 1.57
CA ARG A 40 -17.98 -26.16 0.46
C ARG A 40 -16.75 -25.38 0.87
N SER A 41 -16.36 -25.49 2.15
CA SER A 41 -15.16 -24.87 2.73
C SER A 41 -15.11 -23.34 2.60
N PHE A 42 -16.26 -22.66 2.57
CA PHE A 42 -16.31 -21.20 2.56
C PHE A 42 -17.39 -20.64 3.48
N CYS A 43 -17.18 -19.39 3.87
CA CYS A 43 -18.09 -18.56 4.65
C CYS A 43 -18.45 -17.30 3.85
N GLU A 44 -19.73 -16.96 3.75
CA GLU A 44 -20.19 -15.68 3.21
C GLU A 44 -20.32 -14.67 4.34
N ILE A 45 -19.64 -13.53 4.25
CA ILE A 45 -19.89 -12.38 5.10
C ILE A 45 -20.98 -11.55 4.43
N VAL A 46 -22.17 -11.55 5.04
CA VAL A 46 -23.36 -10.92 4.48
C VAL A 46 -23.37 -9.43 4.78
N PHE A 47 -22.99 -9.04 5.98
CA PHE A 47 -22.64 -7.66 6.32
C PHE A 47 -21.71 -7.57 7.53
N CYS A 48 -21.01 -6.43 7.62
CA CYS A 48 -20.18 -6.06 8.75
C CYS A 48 -20.38 -4.57 8.99
N ALA A 49 -20.74 -4.20 10.20
CA ALA A 49 -21.00 -2.81 10.57
C ALA A 49 -20.45 -2.47 11.95
N ILE A 50 -19.90 -1.27 12.07
CA ILE A 50 -19.49 -0.64 13.34
C ILE A 50 -20.22 0.69 13.44
N SER A 51 -20.78 0.98 14.61
CA SER A 51 -21.43 2.26 14.92
C SER A 51 -20.54 3.44 14.52
N SER A 52 -21.08 4.47 13.90
CA SER A 52 -20.31 5.59 13.36
C SER A 52 -19.41 6.28 14.41
N SER A 53 -19.87 6.39 15.66
CA SER A 53 -19.10 6.95 16.78
C SER A 53 -17.94 6.05 17.25
N GLU A 54 -17.93 4.78 16.83
CA GLU A 54 -16.96 3.77 17.24
C GLU A 54 -16.02 3.34 16.10
N GLN A 55 -16.20 3.89 14.92
CA GLN A 55 -15.32 3.62 13.78
C GLN A 55 -13.90 4.16 14.02
N VAL A 56 -12.94 3.64 13.25
CA VAL A 56 -11.50 4.00 13.30
C VAL A 56 -10.80 3.65 14.62
N LYS A 57 -11.49 2.97 15.55
CA LYS A 57 -10.93 2.54 16.85
C LYS A 57 -10.42 1.09 16.84
N GLY A 58 -10.37 0.43 15.68
CA GLY A 58 -9.89 -0.94 15.55
C GLY A 58 -10.94 -2.04 15.74
N TRP A 59 -12.18 -1.70 16.13
CA TRP A 59 -13.23 -2.69 16.41
C TRP A 59 -13.59 -3.56 15.20
N GLY A 60 -13.60 -3.00 13.99
CA GLY A 60 -13.85 -3.78 12.78
C GLY A 60 -12.77 -4.84 12.52
N ALA A 61 -11.50 -4.51 12.77
CA ALA A 61 -10.41 -5.47 12.65
C ALA A 61 -10.49 -6.56 13.75
N ALA A 62 -10.81 -6.17 14.99
CA ALA A 62 -10.99 -7.13 16.08
C ALA A 62 -12.11 -8.12 15.78
N LEU A 63 -13.25 -7.65 15.25
CA LEU A 63 -14.40 -8.46 14.88
C LEU A 63 -14.07 -9.46 13.76
N MET A 64 -13.34 -8.99 12.73
CA MET A 64 -12.90 -9.84 11.63
C MET A 64 -11.88 -10.90 12.10
N ASN A 65 -10.96 -10.51 12.97
CA ASN A 65 -9.98 -11.43 13.55
C ASN A 65 -10.67 -12.49 14.42
N GLU A 66 -11.68 -12.12 15.20
CA GLU A 66 -12.47 -13.06 15.99
C GLU A 66 -13.21 -14.06 15.09
N LEU A 67 -13.80 -13.60 13.98
CA LEU A 67 -14.42 -14.47 13.00
C LEU A 67 -13.43 -15.47 12.41
N LYS A 68 -12.24 -14.98 11.98
CA LYS A 68 -11.19 -15.83 11.42
C LYS A 68 -10.68 -16.86 12.40
N GLU A 69 -10.54 -16.50 13.68
CA GLU A 69 -10.12 -17.43 14.72
C GLU A 69 -11.16 -18.52 14.97
N ARG A 70 -12.46 -18.17 14.98
CA ARG A 70 -13.55 -19.13 15.24
C ARG A 70 -13.76 -20.14 14.13
N LEU A 71 -13.58 -19.72 12.87
CA LEU A 71 -13.83 -20.57 11.69
C LEU A 71 -12.55 -21.05 11.01
N GLY A 72 -11.40 -20.63 11.52
CA GLY A 72 -10.08 -21.00 10.98
C GLY A 72 -9.54 -22.31 11.55
N ASP A 73 -8.25 -22.50 11.36
CA ASP A 73 -7.51 -23.74 11.66
C ASP A 73 -7.54 -24.16 13.15
N GLY A 74 -7.92 -23.27 14.07
CA GLY A 74 -8.05 -23.56 15.51
C GLY A 74 -9.42 -24.08 15.93
N SER A 75 -10.38 -24.24 15.03
CA SER A 75 -11.69 -24.75 15.37
C SER A 75 -11.71 -26.28 15.36
N PRO A 76 -12.11 -26.92 16.47
CA PRO A 76 -12.17 -28.38 16.53
C PRO A 76 -13.30 -28.99 15.70
N THR A 77 -14.26 -28.18 15.26
CA THR A 77 -15.51 -28.65 14.66
C THR A 77 -15.75 -28.16 13.24
N ILE A 78 -15.20 -26.99 12.87
CA ILE A 78 -15.52 -26.36 11.58
C ILE A 78 -14.26 -25.67 11.03
N TYR A 79 -13.70 -26.21 9.98
CA TYR A 79 -12.63 -25.57 9.23
C TYR A 79 -13.19 -24.90 8.00
N CYS A 80 -13.10 -23.57 7.94
CA CYS A 80 -13.57 -22.78 6.81
C CYS A 80 -12.48 -21.77 6.38
N PRO A 81 -11.61 -22.14 5.44
CA PRO A 81 -10.46 -21.30 5.08
C PRO A 81 -10.79 -20.10 4.18
N HIS A 82 -11.93 -20.11 3.50
CA HIS A 82 -12.28 -19.11 2.50
C HIS A 82 -13.45 -18.25 2.96
N TYR A 83 -13.29 -16.93 2.85
CA TYR A 83 -14.32 -15.96 3.15
C TYR A 83 -14.67 -15.19 1.89
N LEU A 84 -15.94 -15.11 1.55
CA LEU A 84 -16.46 -14.34 0.44
C LEU A 84 -17.35 -13.22 0.95
N THR A 85 -17.33 -12.08 0.29
CA THR A 85 -18.22 -10.96 0.57
C THR A 85 -18.45 -10.13 -0.68
N TYR A 86 -19.63 -9.55 -0.83
CA TYR A 86 -19.89 -8.47 -1.76
C TYR A 86 -19.70 -7.13 -1.04
N ALA A 87 -18.64 -6.43 -1.37
CA ALA A 87 -18.32 -5.13 -0.80
C ALA A 87 -18.85 -4.00 -1.68
N ASP A 88 -19.52 -3.01 -1.08
CA ASP A 88 -19.75 -1.75 -1.75
C ASP A 88 -18.46 -0.94 -1.93
N ASN A 89 -18.50 0.11 -2.75
CA ASN A 89 -17.33 0.92 -3.07
C ASN A 89 -16.65 1.53 -1.83
N TYR A 90 -17.42 1.83 -0.77
CA TYR A 90 -16.88 2.40 0.47
C TYR A 90 -16.23 1.35 1.36
N ALA A 91 -16.72 0.10 1.30
CA ALA A 91 -16.23 -1.00 2.12
C ALA A 91 -14.98 -1.71 1.54
N ILE A 92 -14.71 -1.58 0.22
CA ILE A 92 -13.56 -2.23 -0.44
C ILE A 92 -12.26 -1.93 0.30
N GLY A 93 -12.02 -0.67 0.69
CA GLY A 93 -10.81 -0.27 1.41
C GLY A 93 -10.67 -0.93 2.78
N TYR A 94 -11.78 -1.13 3.49
CA TYR A 94 -11.80 -1.87 4.75
C TYR A 94 -11.47 -3.33 4.52
N PHE A 95 -12.15 -4.01 3.59
CA PHE A 95 -11.92 -5.43 3.32
C PHE A 95 -10.51 -5.71 2.82
N LYS A 96 -9.93 -4.84 1.97
CA LYS A 96 -8.51 -4.95 1.57
C LYS A 96 -7.58 -4.96 2.80
N LYS A 97 -7.80 -4.08 3.78
CA LYS A 97 -7.03 -4.04 5.03
C LYS A 97 -7.22 -5.31 5.89
N GLN A 98 -8.33 -6.01 5.71
CA GLN A 98 -8.60 -7.29 6.38
C GLN A 98 -8.07 -8.51 5.59
N GLY A 99 -7.33 -8.29 4.50
CA GLY A 99 -6.73 -9.35 3.69
C GLY A 99 -7.62 -9.89 2.58
N PHE A 100 -8.71 -9.20 2.25
CA PHE A 100 -9.54 -9.55 1.10
C PHE A 100 -8.96 -8.98 -0.20
N THR A 101 -9.09 -9.74 -1.26
CA THR A 101 -8.71 -9.35 -2.62
C THR A 101 -9.89 -9.47 -3.58
N ARG A 102 -9.84 -8.75 -4.70
CA ARG A 102 -10.82 -8.90 -5.79
C ARG A 102 -10.60 -10.19 -6.60
N ARG A 103 -9.41 -10.78 -6.47
CA ARG A 103 -9.09 -12.05 -7.12
C ARG A 103 -9.73 -13.20 -6.34
N VAL A 104 -10.78 -13.78 -6.91
CA VAL A 104 -11.45 -14.96 -6.37
C VAL A 104 -10.74 -16.20 -6.88
N THR A 105 -10.09 -16.94 -5.99
CA THR A 105 -9.36 -18.18 -6.30
C THR A 105 -10.17 -19.42 -6.00
N LEU A 106 -11.25 -19.30 -5.23
CA LEU A 106 -12.19 -20.39 -4.96
C LEU A 106 -12.94 -20.74 -6.25
N ASP A 107 -13.01 -22.02 -6.59
CA ASP A 107 -13.68 -22.46 -7.81
C ASP A 107 -15.13 -21.97 -7.86
N ARG A 108 -15.54 -21.47 -9.02
CA ARG A 108 -16.87 -20.88 -9.20
C ARG A 108 -17.99 -21.86 -8.89
N SER A 109 -17.80 -23.14 -9.16
CA SER A 109 -18.78 -24.21 -8.86
C SER A 109 -19.05 -24.36 -7.36
N GLN A 110 -18.14 -23.94 -6.51
CA GLN A 110 -18.30 -24.03 -5.04
C GLN A 110 -19.22 -22.95 -4.48
N TRP A 111 -19.22 -21.73 -5.03
CA TRP A 111 -19.94 -20.59 -4.48
C TRP A 111 -21.04 -20.01 -5.38
N ALA A 112 -20.98 -20.16 -6.70
CA ALA A 112 -21.97 -19.59 -7.61
C ALA A 112 -23.34 -20.23 -7.38
N GLY A 113 -24.36 -19.37 -7.23
CA GLY A 113 -25.73 -19.77 -6.91
C GLY A 113 -26.00 -20.02 -5.42
N TYR A 114 -24.99 -19.99 -4.56
CA TYR A 114 -25.12 -20.14 -3.10
C TYR A 114 -25.11 -18.82 -2.35
N ILE A 115 -24.35 -17.86 -2.84
CA ILE A 115 -24.29 -16.49 -2.33
C ILE A 115 -25.13 -15.57 -3.21
N LYS A 116 -25.71 -14.53 -2.61
CA LYS A 116 -26.52 -13.56 -3.34
C LYS A 116 -25.61 -12.54 -4.01
N ASP A 117 -25.83 -12.32 -5.30
CA ASP A 117 -25.23 -11.22 -6.03
C ASP A 117 -25.92 -9.89 -5.69
N TYR A 118 -25.13 -8.81 -5.57
CA TYR A 118 -25.62 -7.48 -5.26
C TYR A 118 -25.16 -6.51 -6.36
N ASP A 119 -26.11 -5.87 -7.02
CA ASP A 119 -25.85 -4.84 -8.02
C ASP A 119 -24.95 -3.73 -7.44
N GLY A 120 -23.86 -3.43 -8.13
CA GLY A 120 -22.86 -2.45 -7.68
C GLY A 120 -21.93 -2.93 -6.57
N GLY A 121 -22.06 -4.20 -6.13
CA GLY A 121 -21.12 -4.82 -5.20
C GLY A 121 -19.93 -5.45 -5.90
N THR A 122 -18.78 -5.39 -5.29
CA THR A 122 -17.57 -6.10 -5.75
C THR A 122 -17.39 -7.37 -4.93
N LEU A 123 -17.36 -8.53 -5.59
CA LEU A 123 -17.04 -9.79 -4.92
C LEU A 123 -15.57 -9.79 -4.50
N MET A 124 -15.32 -10.11 -3.24
CA MET A 124 -13.99 -10.18 -2.67
C MET A 124 -13.81 -11.47 -1.89
N GLN A 125 -12.59 -12.02 -1.93
CA GLN A 125 -12.20 -13.22 -1.20
C GLN A 125 -11.06 -12.94 -0.24
N CYS A 126 -11.12 -13.53 0.95
CA CYS A 126 -9.99 -13.71 1.86
C CYS A 126 -9.79 -15.19 2.12
N THR A 127 -8.53 -15.65 2.10
CA THR A 127 -8.15 -16.98 2.55
C THR A 127 -7.40 -16.86 3.87
N VAL A 128 -7.83 -17.60 4.87
CA VAL A 128 -7.20 -17.65 6.19
C VAL A 128 -5.83 -18.29 6.06
N ILE A 129 -4.83 -17.69 6.66
CA ILE A 129 -3.48 -18.24 6.72
C ILE A 129 -3.44 -19.25 7.86
N PRO A 130 -3.07 -20.53 7.61
CA PRO A 130 -3.01 -21.55 8.65
C PRO A 130 -1.95 -21.19 9.71
N ASN A 131 -2.14 -21.73 10.93
CA ASN A 131 -1.22 -21.54 12.06
C ASN A 131 -1.02 -20.07 12.51
N VAL A 132 -1.95 -19.17 12.16
CA VAL A 132 -1.96 -17.78 12.62
C VAL A 132 -3.01 -17.62 13.71
N ASN A 133 -2.60 -17.19 14.91
CA ASN A 133 -3.51 -16.79 15.96
C ASN A 133 -4.01 -15.37 15.69
N TYR A 134 -5.20 -15.24 15.11
CA TYR A 134 -5.77 -13.95 14.72
C TYR A 134 -6.14 -13.07 15.90
N ARG A 135 -6.47 -13.63 17.09
CA ARG A 135 -6.69 -12.85 18.31
C ARG A 135 -5.42 -12.19 18.82
N ARG A 136 -4.26 -12.79 18.53
CA ARG A 136 -2.93 -12.33 18.94
C ARG A 136 -2.09 -11.79 17.78
N LEU A 137 -2.74 -11.38 16.69
CA LEU A 137 -2.07 -10.93 15.47
C LEU A 137 -1.07 -9.80 15.72
N PHE A 138 -1.46 -8.76 16.47
CA PHE A 138 -0.58 -7.63 16.78
C PHE A 138 0.66 -8.02 17.60
N PRO A 139 0.55 -8.73 18.73
CA PRO A 139 1.74 -9.20 19.45
C PRO A 139 2.64 -10.11 18.61
N MET A 140 2.06 -10.98 17.78
CA MET A 140 2.80 -11.86 16.89
C MET A 140 3.59 -11.07 15.84
N LEU A 141 2.96 -10.14 15.13
CA LEU A 141 3.61 -9.29 14.15
C LEU A 141 4.69 -8.40 14.78
N HIS A 142 4.43 -7.88 15.99
CA HIS A 142 5.44 -7.12 16.72
C HIS A 142 6.66 -7.97 17.05
N ALA A 143 6.47 -9.17 17.56
CA ALA A 143 7.56 -10.11 17.85
C ALA A 143 8.35 -10.48 16.58
N GLN A 144 7.66 -10.75 15.46
CA GLN A 144 8.30 -11.01 14.17
C GLN A 144 9.13 -9.81 13.71
N LYS A 145 8.59 -8.59 13.78
CA LYS A 145 9.31 -7.37 13.42
C LYS A 145 10.57 -7.18 14.27
N VAL A 146 10.46 -7.34 15.59
CA VAL A 146 11.60 -7.23 16.51
C VAL A 146 12.67 -8.27 16.17
N ASN A 147 12.28 -9.51 15.92
CA ASN A 147 13.23 -10.58 15.57
C ASN A 147 13.88 -10.33 14.20
N LEU A 148 13.13 -9.82 13.23
CA LEU A 148 13.66 -9.45 11.92
C LEU A 148 14.69 -8.32 12.04
N VAL A 149 14.39 -7.27 12.79
CA VAL A 149 15.33 -6.16 13.03
C VAL A 149 16.61 -6.67 13.71
N LYS A 150 16.49 -7.55 14.72
CA LYS A 150 17.65 -8.17 15.36
C LYS A 150 18.46 -9.04 14.39
N ALA A 151 17.79 -9.77 13.50
CA ALA A 151 18.47 -10.59 12.50
C ALA A 151 19.23 -9.73 11.48
N ILE A 152 18.59 -8.65 11.01
CA ILE A 152 19.23 -7.67 10.12
C ILE A 152 20.45 -7.06 10.79
N ASP A 153 20.34 -6.63 12.07
CA ASP A 153 21.44 -6.03 12.81
C ASP A 153 22.63 -6.99 13.00
N ARG A 154 22.37 -8.28 13.28
CA ARG A 154 23.42 -9.29 13.37
C ARG A 154 24.22 -9.44 12.08
N VAL A 155 23.55 -9.31 10.92
CA VAL A 155 24.19 -9.48 9.61
C VAL A 155 24.87 -8.20 9.15
N THR A 156 24.23 -7.05 9.35
CA THR A 156 24.66 -5.76 8.80
C THR A 156 25.36 -4.86 9.82
N GLY A 157 25.13 -5.07 11.12
CA GLY A 157 25.60 -4.17 12.17
C GLY A 157 24.99 -2.77 12.10
N CYS A 158 23.85 -2.60 11.39
CA CYS A 158 23.27 -1.29 11.11
C CYS A 158 22.71 -0.55 12.34
N ALA A 159 22.49 -1.24 13.45
CA ALA A 159 22.08 -0.61 14.70
C ALA A 159 23.25 -0.07 15.54
N ARG A 160 24.50 -0.31 15.13
CA ARG A 160 25.66 0.24 15.82
C ARG A 160 25.74 1.74 15.60
N VAL A 161 25.68 2.48 16.67
CA VAL A 161 25.89 3.93 16.65
C VAL A 161 27.36 4.21 16.95
N TYR A 162 28.05 4.82 16.02
CA TYR A 162 29.44 5.25 16.19
C TYR A 162 29.49 6.70 16.66
N PRO A 163 30.55 7.10 17.38
CA PRO A 163 30.75 8.51 17.73
C PRO A 163 30.89 9.34 16.45
N GLY A 164 30.23 10.49 16.41
CA GLY A 164 30.34 11.42 15.28
C GLY A 164 31.77 11.96 15.11
N LEU A 165 32.04 12.54 13.93
CA LEU A 165 33.29 13.24 13.68
C LEU A 165 33.29 14.57 14.45
N LYS A 166 34.43 14.93 15.03
CA LYS A 166 34.61 16.24 15.65
C LYS A 166 34.82 17.33 14.58
N ALA A 167 34.43 18.55 14.87
CA ALA A 167 34.61 19.69 13.95
C ALA A 167 36.06 19.87 13.50
N GLU A 168 37.00 19.57 14.38
CA GLU A 168 38.48 19.66 14.13
C GLU A 168 38.95 18.60 13.11
N SER A 169 38.16 17.58 12.83
CA SER A 169 38.47 16.54 11.85
C SER A 169 38.24 16.97 10.40
N PHE A 170 37.75 18.19 10.16
CA PHE A 170 37.52 18.71 8.81
C PHE A 170 38.61 19.72 8.38
N PRO A 171 39.03 19.71 7.09
CA PRO A 171 38.59 18.78 6.02
C PRO A 171 39.12 17.37 6.21
N LEU A 172 38.24 16.37 5.93
CA LEU A 172 38.55 14.98 6.09
C LEU A 172 39.50 14.52 4.97
N HIS A 173 40.77 14.22 5.33
CA HIS A 173 41.78 13.81 4.36
C HIS A 173 41.80 12.27 4.15
N ASP A 174 41.38 11.51 5.14
CA ASP A 174 41.38 10.05 5.08
C ASP A 174 40.03 9.48 5.52
N PRO A 175 39.26 8.88 4.59
CA PRO A 175 37.97 8.24 4.93
C PRO A 175 38.09 7.12 5.96
N SER A 176 39.25 6.45 6.09
CA SER A 176 39.45 5.39 7.08
C SER A 176 39.33 5.88 8.52
N SER A 177 39.49 7.20 8.74
CA SER A 177 39.33 7.84 10.05
C SER A 177 37.88 7.98 10.51
N ILE A 178 36.90 7.73 9.61
CA ILE A 178 35.48 7.78 9.94
C ILE A 178 35.11 6.56 10.79
N PRO A 179 34.65 6.77 12.05
CA PRO A 179 34.32 5.65 12.92
C PRO A 179 33.26 4.73 12.31
N GLY A 180 33.55 3.45 12.24
CA GLY A 180 32.64 2.42 11.72
C GLY A 180 32.68 2.21 10.21
N LEU A 181 33.32 3.06 9.43
CA LEU A 181 33.36 2.94 7.97
C LEU A 181 34.03 1.62 7.54
N THR A 182 35.19 1.30 8.11
CA THR A 182 35.93 0.03 7.85
C THR A 182 35.14 -1.20 8.36
N ALA A 183 34.47 -1.05 9.54
CA ALA A 183 33.63 -2.12 10.08
C ALA A 183 32.37 -2.37 9.22
N ALA A 184 31.91 -1.37 8.45
CA ALA A 184 30.84 -1.51 7.46
C ALA A 184 31.29 -2.11 6.13
N GLY A 185 32.58 -2.51 6.02
CA GLY A 185 33.14 -3.15 4.83
C GLY A 185 33.75 -2.20 3.80
N TRP A 186 33.90 -0.91 4.14
CA TRP A 186 34.60 0.02 3.25
C TRP A 186 36.09 -0.31 3.13
N THR A 187 36.62 -0.22 1.91
CA THR A 187 38.04 -0.39 1.62
C THR A 187 38.57 0.80 0.81
N PRO A 188 39.87 1.12 0.86
CA PRO A 188 40.50 2.20 0.07
C PRO A 188 40.25 2.06 -1.45
N GLU A 189 40.12 0.83 -1.94
CA GLU A 189 39.88 0.53 -3.35
C GLU A 189 38.48 1.06 -3.77
N MET A 190 37.48 1.01 -2.87
CA MET A 190 36.14 1.55 -3.15
C MET A 190 36.16 3.06 -3.40
N SER A 191 37.06 3.80 -2.72
CA SER A 191 37.26 5.23 -3.01
C SER A 191 37.86 5.47 -4.38
N LYS A 192 38.77 4.61 -4.85
CA LYS A 192 39.34 4.71 -6.20
C LYS A 192 38.27 4.45 -7.26
N VAL A 193 37.49 3.39 -7.08
CA VAL A 193 36.36 3.08 -7.99
C VAL A 193 35.35 4.22 -8.02
N ALA A 194 35.06 4.85 -6.89
CA ALA A 194 34.15 6.00 -6.83
C ALA A 194 34.75 7.27 -7.45
N ALA A 195 36.08 7.44 -7.37
CA ALA A 195 36.77 8.56 -8.02
C ALA A 195 36.88 8.38 -9.54
N ASP A 196 36.99 7.14 -10.01
CA ASP A 196 37.04 6.77 -11.42
C ASP A 196 35.65 6.59 -12.04
N ALA A 197 34.60 6.57 -11.22
CA ALA A 197 33.22 6.59 -11.74
C ALA A 197 32.99 7.87 -12.55
N PRO A 198 32.41 7.78 -13.76
CA PRO A 198 32.14 8.95 -14.58
C PRO A 198 31.34 9.96 -13.75
N ARG A 199 31.91 11.15 -13.53
CA ARG A 199 31.21 12.26 -12.86
C ARG A 199 29.95 12.52 -13.63
N ARG A 200 28.78 12.23 -13.01
CA ARG A 200 27.49 12.51 -13.60
C ARG A 200 27.46 13.96 -14.06
N GLY A 201 27.01 14.20 -15.30
CA GLY A 201 27.11 15.50 -15.92
C GLY A 201 26.34 16.58 -15.17
N LYS A 202 26.67 17.86 -15.41
CA LYS A 202 25.96 19.02 -14.81
C LYS A 202 24.45 18.93 -14.92
N LEU A 203 23.93 18.27 -15.95
CA LEU A 203 22.51 18.07 -16.17
C LEU A 203 21.90 17.17 -15.11
N TYR A 204 22.55 16.05 -14.77
CA TYR A 204 22.11 15.16 -13.69
C TYR A 204 22.04 15.90 -12.35
N GLU A 205 23.08 16.66 -12.01
CA GLU A 205 23.11 17.43 -10.75
C GLU A 205 21.98 18.47 -10.67
N GLN A 206 21.54 18.96 -11.82
CA GLN A 206 20.41 19.90 -11.91
C GLN A 206 19.05 19.21 -11.85
N LEU A 207 18.89 18.04 -12.46
CA LEU A 207 17.62 17.35 -12.60
C LEU A 207 17.28 16.52 -11.37
N ARG A 208 18.26 15.91 -10.69
CA ARG A 208 18.02 15.04 -9.53
C ARG A 208 17.28 15.73 -8.38
N PRO A 209 17.70 16.93 -7.91
CA PRO A 209 16.95 17.65 -6.88
C PRO A 209 15.52 17.99 -7.32
N LEU A 210 15.33 18.36 -8.58
CA LEU A 210 14.02 18.71 -9.12
C LEU A 210 13.08 17.50 -9.13
N LEU A 211 13.58 16.34 -9.53
CA LEU A 211 12.82 15.09 -9.50
C LEU A 211 12.46 14.66 -8.07
N ASN A 212 13.40 14.78 -7.12
CA ASN A 212 13.14 14.49 -5.72
C ASN A 212 12.05 15.40 -5.14
N GLU A 213 12.05 16.70 -5.48
CA GLU A 213 11.00 17.64 -5.07
C GLU A 213 9.64 17.27 -5.67
N LEU A 214 9.60 16.83 -6.93
CA LEU A 214 8.37 16.33 -7.57
C LEU A 214 7.84 15.07 -6.88
N GLN A 215 8.69 14.08 -6.64
CA GLN A 215 8.31 12.83 -5.98
C GLN A 215 7.84 13.06 -4.53
N GLY A 216 8.41 14.05 -3.84
CA GLY A 216 8.01 14.43 -2.47
C GLY A 216 6.75 15.28 -2.38
N HIS A 217 6.21 15.78 -3.50
CA HIS A 217 5.05 16.65 -3.48
C HIS A 217 3.76 15.87 -3.13
N PRO A 218 2.87 16.41 -2.26
CA PRO A 218 1.63 15.72 -1.85
C PRO A 218 0.73 15.29 -3.01
N ALA A 219 0.72 16.03 -4.11
CA ALA A 219 -0.06 15.71 -5.30
C ALA A 219 0.59 14.66 -6.23
N ALA A 220 1.81 14.19 -5.92
CA ALA A 220 2.55 13.27 -6.80
C ALA A 220 2.11 11.80 -6.67
N TRP A 221 1.38 11.43 -5.61
CA TRP A 221 1.06 10.04 -5.30
C TRP A 221 0.46 9.22 -6.45
N PRO A 222 -0.38 9.79 -7.35
CA PRO A 222 -0.92 9.02 -8.47
C PRO A 222 0.11 8.72 -9.57
N PHE A 223 1.22 9.48 -9.59
CA PHE A 223 2.21 9.52 -10.67
C PHE A 223 3.56 8.93 -10.26
N LEU A 224 3.67 8.41 -9.04
CA LEU A 224 4.94 7.89 -8.50
C LEU A 224 5.40 6.60 -9.19
N LYS A 225 4.47 5.77 -9.65
CA LYS A 225 4.73 4.46 -10.26
C LYS A 225 3.86 4.25 -11.49
N PRO A 226 4.25 3.34 -12.40
CA PRO A 226 3.41 2.95 -13.51
C PRO A 226 2.01 2.51 -13.04
N VAL A 227 1.00 2.79 -13.86
CA VAL A 227 -0.35 2.30 -13.61
C VAL A 227 -0.35 0.78 -13.70
N ASP A 228 -0.97 0.12 -12.72
CA ASP A 228 -1.09 -1.33 -12.72
C ASP A 228 -2.10 -1.78 -13.79
N GLY A 229 -1.61 -2.50 -14.80
CA GLY A 229 -2.43 -3.01 -15.90
C GLY A 229 -3.42 -4.09 -15.46
N GLU A 230 -3.19 -4.76 -14.33
CA GLU A 230 -4.17 -5.71 -13.76
C GLU A 230 -5.31 -4.97 -13.04
N GLU A 231 -5.00 -3.84 -12.39
CA GLU A 231 -6.00 -2.99 -11.73
C GLU A 231 -6.79 -2.12 -12.73
N VAL A 232 -6.13 -1.66 -13.80
CA VAL A 232 -6.73 -0.76 -14.81
C VAL A 232 -6.41 -1.24 -16.23
N PRO A 233 -7.05 -2.33 -16.71
CA PRO A 233 -6.73 -2.94 -18.01
C PRO A 233 -6.94 -2.01 -19.21
N SER A 234 -7.87 -1.07 -19.13
CA SER A 234 -8.17 -0.10 -20.18
C SER A 234 -7.13 1.00 -20.33
N TYR A 235 -6.26 1.22 -19.33
CA TYR A 235 -5.28 2.29 -19.36
C TYR A 235 -4.34 2.18 -20.55
N TYR A 236 -3.74 1.01 -20.74
CA TYR A 236 -2.77 0.77 -21.82
C TYR A 236 -3.40 0.61 -23.22
N GLN A 237 -4.74 0.53 -23.30
CA GLN A 237 -5.46 0.58 -24.56
C GLN A 237 -5.66 2.02 -25.04
N ILE A 238 -5.75 2.98 -24.10
CA ILE A 238 -5.98 4.39 -24.38
C ILE A 238 -4.66 5.15 -24.41
N ILE A 239 -3.77 4.88 -23.48
CA ILE A 239 -2.47 5.56 -23.33
C ILE A 239 -1.39 4.72 -24.03
N THR A 240 -0.97 5.20 -25.19
CA THR A 240 0.05 4.53 -26.03
C THR A 240 1.48 4.79 -25.56
N SER A 241 1.69 5.87 -24.81
CA SER A 241 3.02 6.28 -24.31
C SER A 241 2.93 6.53 -22.82
N PRO A 242 2.88 5.48 -21.97
CA PRO A 242 2.80 5.62 -20.53
C PRO A 242 4.08 6.25 -19.98
N MET A 243 3.93 7.13 -18.98
CA MET A 243 5.03 7.76 -18.26
C MET A 243 4.66 8.00 -16.80
N ASP A 244 5.64 7.90 -15.92
CA ASP A 244 5.53 8.10 -14.48
C ASP A 244 6.86 8.59 -13.88
N LEU A 245 6.86 9.05 -12.62
CA LEU A 245 8.04 9.60 -11.98
C LEU A 245 9.13 8.57 -11.69
N SER A 246 8.79 7.28 -11.50
CA SER A 246 9.81 6.23 -11.34
C SER A 246 10.49 5.88 -12.67
N THR A 247 9.75 5.97 -13.76
CA THR A 247 10.32 5.83 -15.12
C THR A 247 11.26 7.00 -15.44
N MET A 248 10.88 8.25 -15.09
CA MET A 248 11.75 9.41 -15.20
C MET A 248 13.01 9.26 -14.34
N GLU A 249 12.90 8.71 -13.13
CA GLU A 249 14.04 8.40 -12.27
C GLU A 249 14.98 7.39 -12.93
N SER A 250 14.43 6.29 -13.45
CA SER A 250 15.21 5.28 -14.16
C SER A 250 15.91 5.82 -15.41
N LYS A 251 15.28 6.77 -16.12
CA LYS A 251 15.90 7.48 -17.26
C LYS A 251 17.04 8.38 -16.80
N LEU A 252 16.85 9.10 -15.69
CA LEU A 252 17.87 10.00 -15.12
C LEU A 252 19.07 9.21 -14.59
N GLU A 253 18.82 8.11 -13.85
CA GLU A 253 19.89 7.24 -13.34
C GLU A 253 20.65 6.52 -14.44
N GLY A 254 19.98 6.20 -15.55
CA GLY A 254 20.57 5.61 -16.74
C GLY A 254 21.21 6.62 -17.71
N ASP A 255 21.35 7.90 -17.29
CA ASP A 255 21.92 9.01 -18.10
C ASP A 255 21.25 9.16 -19.49
N ARG A 256 19.92 8.92 -19.53
CA ARG A 256 19.13 8.93 -20.78
C ARG A 256 18.47 10.28 -21.09
N TYR A 257 18.77 11.34 -20.31
CA TYR A 257 18.36 12.71 -20.63
C TYR A 257 19.55 13.48 -21.21
N GLY A 258 19.44 13.90 -22.45
CA GLY A 258 20.42 14.73 -23.10
C GLY A 258 20.24 16.22 -22.79
N SER A 259 19.04 16.63 -22.37
CA SER A 259 18.71 18.04 -22.14
C SER A 259 17.57 18.23 -21.15
N LEU A 260 17.46 19.42 -20.54
CA LEU A 260 16.33 19.83 -19.71
C LEU A 260 14.97 19.76 -20.46
N PRO A 261 14.85 20.17 -21.73
CA PRO A 261 13.61 20.03 -22.49
C PRO A 261 13.09 18.61 -22.58
N GLU A 262 13.95 17.60 -22.72
CA GLU A 262 13.52 16.19 -22.73
C GLU A 262 12.91 15.76 -21.39
N PHE A 263 13.49 16.18 -20.29
CA PHE A 263 12.95 15.94 -18.96
C PHE A 263 11.58 16.61 -18.78
N ILE A 264 11.44 17.86 -19.26
CA ILE A 264 10.17 18.59 -19.24
C ILE A 264 9.12 17.89 -20.10
N ALA A 265 9.50 17.34 -21.26
CA ALA A 265 8.60 16.62 -22.14
C ALA A 265 8.03 15.37 -21.48
N ASP A 266 8.86 14.57 -20.80
CA ASP A 266 8.39 13.39 -20.05
C ASP A 266 7.43 13.77 -18.91
N PHE A 267 7.76 14.84 -18.17
CA PHE A 267 6.84 15.32 -17.13
C PHE A 267 5.48 15.76 -17.72
N ASN A 268 5.51 16.53 -18.80
CA ASN A 268 4.29 16.97 -19.49
C ASN A 268 3.49 15.78 -20.03
N LEU A 269 4.15 14.69 -20.43
CA LEU A 269 3.51 13.46 -20.87
C LEU A 269 2.74 12.80 -19.72
N ILE A 270 3.26 12.79 -18.49
CA ILE A 270 2.52 12.30 -17.30
C ILE A 270 1.21 13.08 -17.14
N ILE A 271 1.26 14.41 -17.23
CA ILE A 271 0.09 15.27 -17.06
C ILE A 271 -0.91 15.10 -18.21
N ALA A 272 -0.43 15.02 -19.44
CA ALA A 272 -1.27 14.77 -20.61
C ALA A 272 -1.98 13.41 -20.54
N ASN A 273 -1.26 12.34 -20.20
CA ASN A 273 -1.83 11.00 -20.02
C ASN A 273 -2.92 10.99 -18.94
N CYS A 274 -2.69 11.68 -17.83
CA CYS A 274 -3.70 11.79 -16.77
C CYS A 274 -4.98 12.45 -17.27
N ARG A 275 -4.87 13.56 -18.01
CA ARG A 275 -6.03 14.29 -18.57
C ARG A 275 -6.72 13.55 -19.70
N THR A 276 -6.00 12.71 -20.42
CA THR A 276 -6.58 11.86 -21.50
C THR A 276 -7.39 10.70 -20.92
N PHE A 277 -6.92 10.12 -19.82
CA PHE A 277 -7.55 8.93 -19.25
C PHE A 277 -8.64 9.23 -18.23
N ASN A 278 -8.55 10.34 -17.48
CA ASN A 278 -9.44 10.65 -16.37
C ASN A 278 -10.35 11.84 -16.70
N ASP A 279 -11.57 11.81 -16.17
CA ASP A 279 -12.48 12.94 -16.27
C ASP A 279 -11.93 14.18 -15.54
N PRO A 280 -12.18 15.39 -16.04
CA PRO A 280 -11.62 16.65 -15.52
C PRO A 280 -11.89 16.89 -14.03
N ASP A 281 -13.02 16.45 -13.51
CA ASP A 281 -13.44 16.68 -12.12
C ASP A 281 -12.84 15.72 -11.10
N THR A 282 -12.09 14.72 -11.57
CA THR A 282 -11.48 13.70 -10.71
C THR A 282 -10.37 14.26 -9.81
N SER A 283 -10.10 13.57 -8.71
CA SER A 283 -8.94 13.87 -7.86
C SER A 283 -7.60 13.72 -8.59
N TYR A 284 -7.54 12.84 -9.59
CA TYR A 284 -6.37 12.63 -10.43
C TYR A 284 -6.04 13.89 -11.26
N CYS A 285 -7.03 14.46 -11.95
CA CYS A 285 -6.83 15.69 -12.72
C CYS A 285 -6.53 16.91 -11.85
N LYS A 286 -7.13 17.00 -10.65
CA LYS A 286 -6.79 18.04 -9.66
C LYS A 286 -5.34 17.92 -9.19
N ASN A 287 -4.87 16.70 -8.90
CA ASN A 287 -3.49 16.45 -8.53
C ASN A 287 -2.52 16.74 -9.67
N ALA A 288 -2.87 16.37 -10.92
CA ALA A 288 -2.09 16.71 -12.10
C ALA A 288 -1.90 18.23 -12.24
N THR A 289 -2.96 19.00 -12.08
CA THR A 289 -2.93 20.47 -12.15
C THR A 289 -2.05 21.09 -11.04
N ASN A 290 -2.16 20.57 -9.81
CA ASN A 290 -1.35 21.06 -8.69
C ASN A 290 0.14 20.73 -8.88
N LEU A 291 0.44 19.52 -9.35
CA LEU A 291 1.82 19.10 -9.59
C LEU A 291 2.45 19.85 -10.77
N GLU A 292 1.68 20.10 -11.84
CA GLU A 292 2.10 20.89 -12.99
C GLU A 292 2.43 22.34 -12.59
N LYS A 293 1.56 22.98 -11.80
CA LYS A 293 1.81 24.31 -11.26
C LYS A 293 3.08 24.35 -10.43
N PHE A 294 3.25 23.40 -9.51
CA PHE A 294 4.46 23.29 -8.70
C PHE A 294 5.71 23.17 -9.57
N PHE A 295 5.69 22.31 -10.58
CA PHE A 295 6.83 22.13 -11.51
C PHE A 295 7.17 23.41 -12.27
N GLN A 296 6.16 24.10 -12.80
CA GLN A 296 6.37 25.37 -13.50
C GLN A 296 6.96 26.45 -12.59
N ASP A 297 6.50 26.54 -11.34
CA ASP A 297 7.04 27.48 -10.36
C ASP A 297 8.50 27.17 -10.03
N ARG A 298 8.87 25.87 -9.95
CA ARG A 298 10.27 25.45 -9.76
C ARG A 298 11.15 25.78 -10.96
N LEU A 299 10.66 25.61 -12.17
CA LEU A 299 11.41 26.00 -13.39
C LEU A 299 11.65 27.51 -13.44
N ARG A 300 10.63 28.32 -13.17
CA ARG A 300 10.76 29.80 -13.14
C ARG A 300 11.77 30.28 -12.09
N ALA A 301 11.71 29.70 -10.88
CA ALA A 301 12.64 30.01 -9.79
C ALA A 301 14.11 29.67 -10.15
N ARG A 302 14.33 28.71 -11.03
CA ARG A 302 15.68 28.37 -11.55
C ARG A 302 16.17 29.32 -12.60
N ASP A 303 15.30 29.75 -13.50
CA ASP A 303 15.69 30.74 -14.55
C ASP A 303 16.00 32.11 -13.96
N SER A 304 15.37 32.48 -12.85
CA SER A 304 15.63 33.73 -12.12
C SER A 304 16.97 33.75 -11.36
N ARG A 305 17.64 32.59 -11.23
CA ARG A 305 18.95 32.46 -10.54
C ARG A 305 20.15 32.36 -11.48
N LYS A 306 19.91 32.37 -12.80
CA LYS A 306 20.92 32.48 -13.84
C LYS A 306 21.17 33.96 -14.20
#